data_2666b25ea2fcd08d6a61ba115b25f930
#
_entry.id   2666b25ea2fcd08d6a61ba115b25f930
#
_cell.length_a   1.000
_cell.length_b   1.000
_cell.length_c   1.000
_cell.angle_alpha   90.00
_cell.angle_beta   90.00
_cell.angle_gamma   90.00
#
_symmetry.space_group_name_H-M   'P 1'
#
loop_
_entity.id
_entity.type
_entity.pdbx_description
1 polymer ?
#
loop_
_entity_poly.entity_id
_entity_poly.type
_entity_poly.pdbx_seq_one_letter_code
_entity_poly.pdbx_strand_id
1 'polypeptide(L)'
;MQFEEKLDVIEEDIAQYSRELLDILLKDRTTNENIIWATSDYISHGELYAATEQIYASLITGVHSKLIQPRVAKAHEQKNSRTRDKAEVFTPSWICNAQNNLVDEHWFGRPNVFNIPQDSTWTATKRIVFPGDELHTWKHYVDARRIEVSCGEAPYLVSRYDTVTGEPIEL
;
A
#
# COMPACT_ATOMS: atom_id res chain seq x y z
N MET A 1 1.48 6.10 21.66
CA MET A 1 1.27 7.33 20.91
C MET A 1 2.43 7.73 19.98
N GLN A 2 3.51 6.92 19.89
CA GLN A 2 4.64 7.15 18.96
C GLN A 2 4.63 6.24 17.71
N PHE A 3 3.71 5.27 17.63
CA PHE A 3 3.64 4.32 16.51
C PHE A 3 2.82 4.83 15.32
N GLU A 4 1.83 5.68 15.54
CA GLU A 4 0.92 6.16 14.48
C GLU A 4 1.62 7.07 13.45
N GLU A 5 2.57 7.91 13.88
CA GLU A 5 3.29 8.84 12.98
C GLU A 5 4.24 8.15 12.00
N LYS A 6 4.65 6.91 12.25
CA LYS A 6 5.56 6.16 11.35
C LYS A 6 4.86 5.36 10.26
N LEU A 7 3.57 5.07 10.42
CA LEU A 7 2.82 4.22 9.51
C LEU A 7 2.12 5.01 8.42
N ASP A 8 1.69 6.22 8.74
CA ASP A 8 0.97 7.08 7.82
C ASP A 8 1.92 7.88 6.92
N VAL A 9 1.52 8.07 5.67
CA VAL A 9 2.13 9.04 4.74
C VAL A 9 1.17 10.20 4.68
N ILE A 10 1.48 11.27 5.39
CA ILE A 10 0.62 12.44 5.49
C ILE A 10 0.68 13.22 4.18
N GLU A 11 -0.45 13.43 3.54
CA GLU A 11 -0.55 14.14 2.25
C GLU A 11 -0.06 15.58 2.36
N GLU A 12 -0.18 16.19 3.52
CA GLU A 12 0.36 17.52 3.82
C GLU A 12 1.90 17.55 3.69
N ASP A 13 2.60 16.52 4.17
CA ASP A 13 4.07 16.43 4.07
C ASP A 13 4.51 16.28 2.61
N ILE A 14 3.76 15.51 1.82
CA ILE A 14 3.99 15.40 0.38
C ILE A 14 3.78 16.76 -0.30
N ALA A 15 2.69 17.46 0.03
CA ALA A 15 2.37 18.76 -0.54
C ALA A 15 3.41 19.83 -0.18
N GLN A 16 3.96 19.80 1.03
CA GLN A 16 5.05 20.67 1.47
C GLN A 16 6.36 20.38 0.74
N TYR A 17 6.65 19.11 0.47
CA TYR A 17 7.81 18.72 -0.34
C TYR A 17 7.64 19.12 -1.80
N SER A 18 6.51 18.78 -2.41
CA SER A 18 6.14 19.14 -3.79
C SER A 18 4.64 18.99 -4.00
N ARG A 19 3.96 20.12 -4.22
CA ARG A 19 2.53 20.11 -4.55
C ARG A 19 2.25 19.39 -5.87
N GLU A 20 3.12 19.55 -6.86
CA GLU A 20 3.04 18.87 -8.14
C GLU A 20 3.11 17.34 -7.97
N LEU A 21 3.95 16.85 -7.04
CA LEU A 21 4.02 15.42 -6.74
C LEU A 21 2.68 14.90 -6.20
N LEU A 22 2.05 15.61 -5.28
CA LEU A 22 0.75 15.22 -4.74
C LEU A 22 -0.32 15.19 -5.85
N ASP A 23 -0.36 16.21 -6.73
CA ASP A 23 -1.28 16.24 -7.86
C ASP A 23 -1.04 15.08 -8.83
N ILE A 24 0.22 14.68 -9.06
CA ILE A 24 0.58 13.51 -9.86
C ILE A 24 0.09 12.20 -9.22
N LEU A 25 0.22 12.07 -7.89
CA LEU A 25 -0.21 10.89 -7.15
C LEU A 25 -1.73 10.73 -7.12
N LEU A 26 -2.47 11.84 -7.18
CA LEU A 26 -3.93 11.83 -7.26
C LEU A 26 -4.47 11.52 -8.67
N LYS A 27 -3.62 11.47 -9.69
CA LYS A 27 -4.05 11.22 -11.09
C LYS A 27 -4.34 9.75 -11.36
N ASP A 28 -5.55 9.48 -11.86
CA ASP A 28 -5.84 8.23 -12.57
C ASP A 28 -5.26 8.31 -13.99
N ARG A 29 -4.26 7.48 -14.27
CA ARG A 29 -3.57 7.44 -15.55
C ARG A 29 -4.41 6.89 -16.70
N THR A 30 -5.54 6.25 -16.39
CA THR A 30 -6.46 5.67 -17.38
C THR A 30 -7.42 6.73 -17.92
N THR A 31 -8.01 7.50 -17.02
CA THR A 31 -9.00 8.54 -17.37
C THR A 31 -8.39 9.92 -17.57
N ASN A 32 -7.20 10.13 -17.06
CA ASN A 32 -6.53 11.44 -16.96
C ASN A 32 -7.27 12.45 -16.06
N GLU A 33 -8.20 11.96 -15.26
CA GLU A 33 -8.89 12.68 -14.18
C GLU A 33 -8.23 12.38 -12.84
N ASN A 34 -8.68 13.01 -11.76
CA ASN A 34 -8.24 12.59 -10.43
C ASN A 34 -9.00 11.32 -9.99
N ILE A 35 -8.39 10.56 -9.09
CA ILE A 35 -9.07 9.44 -8.42
C ILE A 35 -10.29 9.96 -7.65
N ILE A 36 -11.31 9.12 -7.49
CA ILE A 36 -12.56 9.45 -6.79
C ILE A 36 -12.56 8.86 -5.38
N TRP A 37 -13.45 9.39 -4.53
CA TRP A 37 -13.59 8.87 -3.16
C TRP A 37 -14.04 7.42 -3.09
N ALA A 38 -14.84 6.97 -4.05
CA ALA A 38 -15.38 5.60 -4.19
C ALA A 38 -16.17 5.08 -2.97
N THR A 39 -16.40 5.92 -1.96
CA THR A 39 -17.15 5.61 -0.74
C THR A 39 -17.92 6.83 -0.26
N SER A 40 -19.04 6.62 0.41
CA SER A 40 -19.82 7.69 1.07
C SER A 40 -19.36 8.01 2.49
N ASP A 41 -18.29 7.37 2.97
CA ASP A 41 -17.85 7.49 4.37
C ASP A 41 -17.41 8.93 4.72
N TYR A 42 -17.08 9.74 3.72
CA TYR A 42 -16.58 11.11 3.88
C TYR A 42 -17.62 12.20 3.58
N ILE A 43 -18.83 11.84 3.19
CA ILE A 43 -19.88 12.80 2.76
C ILE A 43 -20.25 13.83 3.85
N SER A 44 -20.02 13.52 5.14
CA SER A 44 -20.23 14.45 6.24
C SER A 44 -19.34 15.69 6.19
N HIS A 45 -18.26 15.67 5.39
CA HIS A 45 -17.37 16.81 5.17
C HIS A 45 -17.86 17.75 4.05
N GLY A 46 -18.92 17.37 3.33
CA GLY A 46 -19.53 18.19 2.27
C GLY A 46 -19.73 17.44 0.95
N GLU A 47 -20.40 18.08 -0.01
CA GLU A 47 -20.76 17.47 -1.30
C GLU A 47 -19.53 17.02 -2.11
N LEU A 48 -18.41 17.75 -2.03
CA LEU A 48 -17.16 17.40 -2.72
C LEU A 48 -16.51 16.11 -2.20
N TYR A 49 -17.03 15.53 -1.12
CA TYR A 49 -16.57 14.26 -0.56
C TYR A 49 -17.54 13.10 -0.87
N ALA A 50 -18.44 13.29 -1.83
CA ALA A 50 -19.32 12.22 -2.28
C ALA A 50 -18.54 11.14 -3.05
N ALA A 51 -19.05 9.91 -3.07
CA ALA A 51 -18.36 8.75 -3.63
C ALA A 51 -17.91 8.89 -5.08
N THR A 52 -18.62 9.69 -5.87
CA THR A 52 -18.34 9.94 -7.30
C THR A 52 -17.46 11.16 -7.56
N GLU A 53 -17.20 11.96 -6.52
CA GLU A 53 -16.42 13.18 -6.65
C GLU A 53 -14.92 12.88 -6.67
N GLN A 54 -14.19 13.72 -7.39
CA GLN A 54 -12.73 13.61 -7.51
C GLN A 54 -12.05 14.11 -6.24
N ILE A 55 -10.93 13.47 -5.89
CA ILE A 55 -10.08 13.90 -4.79
C ILE A 55 -9.11 14.96 -5.31
N TYR A 56 -9.15 16.16 -4.70
CA TYR A 56 -8.20 17.24 -4.93
C TYR A 56 -7.31 17.43 -3.71
N ALA A 57 -6.07 17.85 -3.92
CA ALA A 57 -5.12 18.09 -2.85
C ALA A 57 -5.68 19.00 -1.72
N SER A 58 -6.49 20.00 -2.08
CA SER A 58 -7.13 20.91 -1.11
C SER A 58 -8.16 20.23 -0.20
N LEU A 59 -8.69 19.07 -0.56
CA LEU A 59 -9.66 18.31 0.23
C LEU A 59 -9.00 17.38 1.25
N ILE A 60 -7.70 17.14 1.15
CA ILE A 60 -6.94 16.19 1.97
C ILE A 60 -5.70 16.82 2.63
N THR A 61 -5.55 18.13 2.53
CA THR A 61 -4.46 18.91 3.18
C THR A 61 -5.02 19.94 4.15
N GLY A 62 -4.17 20.64 4.88
CA GLY A 62 -4.56 21.65 5.86
C GLY A 62 -5.37 21.05 7.02
N VAL A 63 -6.58 21.54 7.24
CA VAL A 63 -7.48 21.05 8.29
C VAL A 63 -7.93 19.61 8.10
N HIS A 64 -7.79 19.09 6.90
CA HIS A 64 -8.17 17.73 6.50
C HIS A 64 -6.98 16.77 6.30
N SER A 65 -5.76 17.19 6.70
CA SER A 65 -4.52 16.41 6.52
C SER A 65 -4.49 15.04 7.20
N LYS A 66 -5.46 14.74 8.06
CA LYS A 66 -5.62 13.42 8.73
C LYS A 66 -6.93 12.73 8.35
N LEU A 67 -7.56 13.13 7.27
CA LEU A 67 -8.84 12.57 6.85
C LEU A 67 -8.70 11.15 6.27
N ILE A 68 -7.70 10.96 5.42
CA ILE A 68 -7.34 9.63 4.90
C ILE A 68 -6.34 9.01 5.88
N GLN A 69 -6.70 7.86 6.42
CA GLN A 69 -5.87 7.16 7.41
C GLN A 69 -5.71 5.69 7.04
N PRO A 70 -4.56 5.08 7.34
CA PRO A 70 -4.38 3.63 7.25
C PRO A 70 -5.47 2.91 8.05
N ARG A 71 -5.87 1.73 7.56
CA ARG A 71 -6.92 0.93 8.23
C ARG A 71 -6.61 0.67 9.71
N VAL A 72 -5.34 0.41 10.02
CA VAL A 72 -4.89 0.10 11.38
C VAL A 72 -5.07 1.28 12.35
N ALA A 73 -5.05 2.51 11.86
CA ALA A 73 -5.30 3.73 12.66
C ALA A 73 -6.79 4.00 12.89
N LYS A 74 -7.71 3.35 12.15
CA LYS A 74 -9.16 3.55 12.29
C LYS A 74 -9.68 2.91 13.56
N ALA A 75 -10.73 3.51 14.15
CA ALA A 75 -11.39 2.98 15.34
C ALA A 75 -11.92 1.54 15.12
N HIS A 76 -11.89 0.74 16.19
CA HIS A 76 -12.30 -0.66 16.14
C HIS A 76 -13.74 -0.87 15.59
N GLU A 77 -14.66 0.02 15.93
CA GLU A 77 -16.03 -0.02 15.43
C GLU A 77 -16.10 0.18 13.92
N GLN A 78 -15.31 1.12 13.38
CA GLN A 78 -15.21 1.35 11.94
C GLN A 78 -14.60 0.14 11.21
N LYS A 79 -13.57 -0.50 11.80
CA LYS A 79 -12.98 -1.72 11.24
C LYS A 79 -14.00 -2.86 11.16
N ASN A 80 -14.78 -3.07 12.22
CA ASN A 80 -15.79 -4.12 12.27
C ASN A 80 -16.95 -3.89 11.28
N SER A 81 -17.44 -2.66 11.15
CA SER A 81 -18.43 -2.30 10.15
C SER A 81 -17.92 -2.57 8.74
N ARG A 82 -16.71 -2.10 8.41
CA ARG A 82 -16.13 -2.28 7.08
C ARG A 82 -15.86 -3.75 6.75
N THR A 83 -15.40 -4.54 7.70
CA THR A 83 -15.23 -5.99 7.51
C THR A 83 -16.56 -6.68 7.23
N ARG A 84 -17.62 -6.36 7.97
CA ARG A 84 -18.93 -6.96 7.82
C ARG A 84 -19.68 -6.46 6.58
N ASP A 85 -19.70 -5.14 6.38
CA ASP A 85 -20.58 -4.50 5.40
C ASP A 85 -19.89 -4.32 4.03
N LYS A 86 -18.54 -4.27 3.99
CA LYS A 86 -17.72 -4.06 2.79
C LYS A 86 -16.79 -5.23 2.47
N ALA A 87 -16.84 -6.31 3.26
CA ALA A 87 -15.97 -7.49 3.11
C ALA A 87 -14.46 -7.16 3.08
N GLU A 88 -14.03 -6.11 3.78
CA GLU A 88 -12.62 -5.73 3.90
C GLU A 88 -11.88 -6.71 4.81
N VAL A 89 -11.33 -7.76 4.22
CA VAL A 89 -10.45 -8.72 4.89
C VAL A 89 -9.03 -8.52 4.37
N PHE A 90 -8.08 -8.34 5.28
CA PHE A 90 -6.68 -8.12 4.94
C PHE A 90 -5.85 -9.37 5.21
N THR A 91 -4.87 -9.57 4.37
CA THR A 91 -3.95 -10.71 4.46
C THR A 91 -2.73 -10.32 5.30
N PRO A 92 -2.35 -11.10 6.31
CA PRO A 92 -1.13 -10.85 7.07
C PRO A 92 0.11 -10.77 6.18
N SER A 93 1.05 -9.92 6.53
CA SER A 93 2.26 -9.64 5.74
C SER A 93 3.10 -10.90 5.48
N TRP A 94 3.18 -11.83 6.44
CA TRP A 94 3.94 -13.08 6.27
C TRP A 94 3.32 -14.00 5.20
N ILE A 95 2.00 -13.99 5.02
CA ILE A 95 1.32 -14.72 3.93
C ILE A 95 1.62 -14.06 2.59
N CYS A 96 1.52 -12.73 2.51
CA CYS A 96 1.89 -11.97 1.30
C CYS A 96 3.35 -12.25 0.92
N ASN A 97 4.25 -12.22 1.89
CA ASN A 97 5.66 -12.54 1.70
C ASN A 97 5.88 -13.96 1.20
N ALA A 98 5.19 -14.96 1.79
CA ALA A 98 5.30 -16.35 1.34
C ALA A 98 4.83 -16.53 -0.11
N GLN A 99 3.77 -15.85 -0.52
CA GLN A 99 3.28 -15.90 -1.90
C GLN A 99 4.22 -15.17 -2.86
N ASN A 100 4.76 -14.01 -2.48
CA ASN A 100 5.78 -13.32 -3.27
C ASN A 100 7.02 -14.18 -3.46
N ASN A 101 7.47 -14.87 -2.42
CA ASN A 101 8.62 -15.77 -2.50
C ASN A 101 8.42 -16.90 -3.53
N LEU A 102 7.19 -17.39 -3.72
CA LEU A 102 6.91 -18.39 -4.78
C LEU A 102 7.07 -17.79 -6.19
N VAL A 103 6.63 -16.56 -6.39
CA VAL A 103 6.81 -15.84 -7.65
C VAL A 103 8.30 -15.59 -7.92
N ASP A 104 9.02 -15.17 -6.90
CA ASP A 104 10.45 -14.89 -6.98
C ASP A 104 11.27 -16.15 -7.22
N GLU A 105 10.92 -17.26 -6.54
CA GLU A 105 11.53 -18.57 -6.78
C GLU A 105 11.38 -19.01 -8.25
N HIS A 106 10.19 -18.81 -8.81
CA HIS A 106 9.95 -19.14 -10.22
C HIS A 106 10.81 -18.26 -11.15
N TRP A 107 10.90 -16.97 -10.87
CA TRP A 107 11.67 -16.04 -11.71
C TRP A 107 13.18 -16.25 -11.60
N PHE A 108 13.70 -16.49 -10.40
CA PHE A 108 15.13 -16.67 -10.13
C PHE A 108 15.62 -18.13 -10.31
N GLY A 109 14.69 -19.08 -10.39
CA GLY A 109 15.03 -20.53 -10.44
C GLY A 109 15.59 -21.07 -9.12
N ARG A 110 15.43 -20.37 -8.01
CA ARG A 110 15.88 -20.75 -6.66
C ARG A 110 15.07 -20.08 -5.55
N PRO A 111 14.89 -20.74 -4.40
CA PRO A 111 14.20 -20.15 -3.24
C PRO A 111 15.08 -19.13 -2.48
N ASN A 112 14.46 -18.46 -1.53
CA ASN A 112 15.12 -17.59 -0.55
C ASN A 112 15.95 -16.45 -1.19
N VAL A 113 15.38 -15.80 -2.19
CA VAL A 113 16.08 -14.75 -2.95
C VAL A 113 16.22 -13.48 -2.13
N PHE A 114 15.11 -12.94 -1.65
CA PHE A 114 15.06 -11.67 -0.90
C PHE A 114 15.02 -11.88 0.60
N ASN A 115 14.46 -13.01 1.05
CA ASN A 115 14.34 -13.33 2.46
C ASN A 115 14.24 -14.85 2.68
N ILE A 116 14.38 -15.24 3.95
CA ILE A 116 14.23 -16.61 4.43
C ILE A 116 13.02 -16.64 5.37
N PRO A 117 11.90 -17.31 4.99
CA PRO A 117 10.72 -17.41 5.83
C PRO A 117 11.00 -18.17 7.13
N GLN A 118 10.38 -17.72 8.23
CA GLN A 118 10.47 -18.33 9.55
C GLN A 118 9.09 -18.22 10.21
N ASP A 119 8.31 -19.29 10.22
CA ASP A 119 6.93 -19.29 10.74
C ASP A 119 6.09 -18.11 10.20
N SER A 120 5.67 -17.19 11.06
CA SER A 120 4.88 -16.00 10.71
C SER A 120 5.74 -14.74 10.50
N THR A 121 7.03 -14.89 10.20
CA THR A 121 7.99 -13.80 9.97
C THR A 121 9.02 -14.22 8.92
N TRP A 122 10.05 -13.40 8.71
CA TRP A 122 11.17 -13.70 7.81
C TRP A 122 12.42 -12.93 8.20
N THR A 123 13.56 -13.38 7.69
CA THR A 123 14.82 -12.66 7.80
C THR A 123 15.28 -12.23 6.40
N ALA A 124 15.61 -10.95 6.21
CA ALA A 124 16.09 -10.43 4.94
C ALA A 124 17.42 -11.07 4.51
N THR A 125 17.56 -11.35 3.23
CA THR A 125 18.82 -11.84 2.65
C THR A 125 19.82 -10.70 2.53
N LYS A 126 21.04 -10.88 3.05
CA LYS A 126 22.08 -9.84 3.03
C LYS A 126 22.54 -9.41 1.64
N ARG A 127 22.43 -10.29 0.65
CA ARG A 127 22.88 -10.04 -0.72
C ARG A 127 21.96 -10.75 -1.71
N ILE A 128 21.41 -9.97 -2.63
CA ILE A 128 20.63 -10.48 -3.76
C ILE A 128 21.59 -10.78 -4.91
N VAL A 129 21.53 -12.02 -5.40
CA VAL A 129 22.32 -12.47 -6.54
C VAL A 129 21.37 -12.76 -7.68
N PHE A 130 21.49 -12.02 -8.77
CA PHE A 130 20.71 -12.27 -9.98
C PHE A 130 21.33 -13.42 -10.79
N PRO A 131 20.52 -14.19 -11.56
CA PRO A 131 21.02 -15.12 -12.57
C PRO A 131 21.97 -14.39 -13.52
N GLY A 132 23.04 -15.03 -13.93
CA GLY A 132 24.11 -14.39 -14.73
C GLY A 132 23.80 -14.27 -16.23
N ASP A 133 22.55 -14.42 -16.64
CA ASP A 133 22.14 -14.32 -18.03
C ASP A 133 21.52 -12.94 -18.37
N GLU A 134 21.38 -12.68 -19.68
CA GLU A 134 20.90 -11.38 -20.18
C GLU A 134 19.43 -11.10 -19.90
N LEU A 135 18.61 -12.13 -19.66
CA LEU A 135 17.16 -12.02 -19.46
C LEU A 135 16.79 -11.84 -17.97
N HIS A 136 17.67 -12.23 -17.05
CA HIS A 136 17.41 -12.18 -15.62
C HIS A 136 18.28 -11.16 -14.90
N THR A 137 18.22 -9.90 -15.34
CA THR A 137 18.88 -8.76 -14.69
C THR A 137 17.94 -8.09 -13.70
N TRP A 138 18.46 -7.28 -12.78
CA TRP A 138 17.65 -6.50 -11.86
C TRP A 138 16.66 -5.56 -12.60
N LYS A 139 17.06 -5.02 -13.77
CA LYS A 139 16.18 -4.18 -14.61
C LYS A 139 14.98 -4.98 -15.11
N HIS A 140 15.19 -6.17 -15.66
CA HIS A 140 14.10 -7.03 -16.11
C HIS A 140 13.19 -7.45 -14.97
N TYR A 141 13.74 -7.66 -13.77
CA TYR A 141 12.93 -7.98 -12.58
C TYR A 141 12.02 -6.80 -12.17
N VAL A 142 12.56 -5.59 -12.14
CA VAL A 142 11.79 -4.38 -11.79
C VAL A 142 10.77 -4.01 -12.87
N ASP A 143 11.13 -4.16 -14.16
CA ASP A 143 10.26 -3.88 -15.30
C ASP A 143 9.22 -4.98 -15.56
N ALA A 144 9.31 -6.12 -14.88
CA ALA A 144 8.34 -7.21 -15.03
C ALA A 144 6.94 -6.75 -14.64
N ARG A 145 5.98 -6.97 -15.54
CA ARG A 145 4.58 -6.58 -15.29
C ARG A 145 3.99 -7.46 -14.20
N ARG A 146 3.44 -6.84 -13.17
CA ARG A 146 2.73 -7.48 -12.06
C ARG A 146 1.37 -6.85 -11.89
N ILE A 147 0.43 -7.64 -11.41
CA ILE A 147 -0.91 -7.18 -11.03
C ILE A 147 -1.25 -7.76 -9.66
N GLU A 148 -1.77 -6.92 -8.79
CA GLU A 148 -2.35 -7.31 -7.52
C GLU A 148 -3.86 -7.09 -7.61
N VAL A 149 -4.64 -8.17 -7.46
CA VAL A 149 -6.09 -8.13 -7.56
C VAL A 149 -6.71 -8.06 -6.18
N SER A 150 -7.71 -7.18 -6.00
CA SER A 150 -8.35 -6.94 -4.70
C SER A 150 -7.34 -6.45 -3.65
N CYS A 151 -6.54 -5.47 -4.03
CA CYS A 151 -5.30 -5.13 -3.33
C CYS A 151 -5.48 -4.50 -1.94
N GLY A 152 -6.64 -3.94 -1.60
CA GLY A 152 -6.76 -3.18 -0.35
C GLY A 152 -5.67 -2.11 -0.24
N GLU A 153 -4.73 -2.28 0.69
CA GLU A 153 -3.55 -1.40 0.86
C GLU A 153 -2.32 -1.88 0.07
N ALA A 154 -2.51 -2.70 -0.96
CA ALA A 154 -1.47 -3.26 -1.83
C ALA A 154 -0.32 -3.96 -1.07
N PRO A 155 -0.60 -4.90 -0.14
CA PRO A 155 0.41 -5.49 0.73
C PRO A 155 1.43 -6.38 0.01
N TYR A 156 1.16 -6.79 -1.23
CA TYR A 156 2.09 -7.57 -2.04
C TYR A 156 3.14 -6.72 -2.74
N LEU A 157 2.79 -5.49 -3.11
CA LEU A 157 3.66 -4.59 -3.88
C LEU A 157 4.28 -3.50 -3.03
N VAL A 158 3.55 -2.99 -2.03
CA VAL A 158 3.97 -1.84 -1.23
C VAL A 158 3.65 -2.09 0.24
N SER A 159 4.53 -2.80 0.94
CA SER A 159 4.35 -3.07 2.38
C SER A 159 5.36 -2.30 3.22
N ARG A 160 4.86 -1.51 4.17
CA ARG A 160 5.65 -0.86 5.22
C ARG A 160 5.30 -1.39 6.61
N TYR A 161 4.13 -1.98 6.74
CA TYR A 161 3.60 -2.54 7.97
C TYR A 161 2.67 -3.72 7.67
N ASP A 162 2.44 -4.56 8.65
CA ASP A 162 1.44 -5.63 8.57
C ASP A 162 0.03 -5.02 8.63
N THR A 163 -0.76 -5.23 7.58
CA THR A 163 -2.09 -4.63 7.43
C THR A 163 -3.13 -5.17 8.42
N VAL A 164 -2.82 -6.25 9.13
CA VAL A 164 -3.69 -6.85 10.15
C VAL A 164 -3.33 -6.33 11.54
N THR A 165 -2.05 -6.36 11.90
CA THR A 165 -1.56 -6.00 13.23
C THR A 165 -1.15 -4.53 13.36
N GLY A 166 -0.71 -3.91 12.28
CA GLY A 166 -0.11 -2.57 12.27
C GLY A 166 1.37 -2.56 12.63
N GLU A 167 1.99 -3.72 12.83
CA GLU A 167 3.41 -3.78 13.16
C GLU A 167 4.29 -3.39 11.96
N PRO A 168 5.28 -2.50 12.14
CA PRO A 168 6.21 -2.14 11.07
C PRO A 168 6.95 -3.36 10.53
N ILE A 169 7.16 -3.39 9.21
CA ILE A 169 8.00 -4.39 8.56
C ILE A 169 9.41 -3.83 8.48
N GLU A 170 10.37 -4.51 9.10
CA GLU A 170 11.79 -4.20 8.95
C GLU A 170 12.28 -4.72 7.59
N LEU A 171 12.87 -3.83 6.79
CA LEU A 171 13.38 -4.08 5.44
C LEU A 171 14.90 -4.23 5.45
#